data_1e2952f850677fb2dbd3e9e87f0dac6e
#
_entry.id   1e2952f850677fb2dbd3e9e87f0dac6e
#
_cell.length_a   1.000
_cell.length_b   1.000
_cell.length_c   1.000
_cell.angle_alpha   90.00
_cell.angle_beta   90.00
_cell.angle_gamma   90.00
#
_symmetry.space_group_name_H-M   'P 1'
#
loop_
_entity.id
_entity.type
_entity.pdbx_description
1 polymer ?
#
loop_
_entity_poly.entity_id
_entity_poly.type
_entity_poly.pdbx_seq_one_letter_code
_entity_poly.pdbx_strand_id
1 'polypeptide(L)'
;KSIAPIFRNSLVSSAVIPVICNTDEIAEGDRISIDLENARVIINEEKIVTFQPVSDLDMEKIKAGGVNNYTSGKELQIMAVEYCLANGINFDKANMPEKLADDGIKVPMTLAEKIVAYNRIDGKTTVKTGEMATVRVTGAFSQDTTGPMTVEEYQTMAGGMRFGAEF
;
A
#
# COMPACT_ATOMS: atom_id res chain seq x y z
N LYS A 1 -7.54 -21.16 -8.39
CA LYS A 1 -8.70 -20.24 -8.39
C LYS A 1 -8.21 -18.81 -8.19
N SER A 2 -8.92 -17.81 -8.73
CA SER A 2 -8.56 -16.39 -8.62
C SER A 2 -9.51 -15.66 -7.67
N ILE A 3 -9.03 -14.58 -7.06
CA ILE A 3 -9.84 -13.64 -6.27
C ILE A 3 -10.08 -12.40 -7.14
N ALA A 4 -11.32 -11.91 -7.16
CA ALA A 4 -11.64 -10.66 -7.87
C ALA A 4 -10.79 -9.50 -7.33
N PRO A 5 -10.21 -8.63 -8.18
CA PRO A 5 -9.29 -7.57 -7.75
C PRO A 5 -9.88 -6.64 -6.68
N ILE A 6 -11.17 -6.27 -6.81
CA ILE A 6 -11.85 -5.41 -5.83
C ILE A 6 -11.92 -6.11 -4.48
N PHE A 7 -12.29 -7.39 -4.45
CA PHE A 7 -12.37 -8.17 -3.21
C PHE A 7 -10.99 -8.36 -2.58
N ARG A 8 -9.95 -8.64 -3.40
CA ARG A 8 -8.57 -8.70 -2.92
C ARG A 8 -8.14 -7.41 -2.22
N ASN A 9 -8.44 -6.26 -2.84
CA ASN A 9 -8.13 -4.96 -2.24
C ASN A 9 -8.89 -4.73 -0.93
N SER A 10 -10.16 -5.13 -0.85
CA SER A 10 -10.95 -5.05 0.38
C SER A 10 -10.34 -5.90 1.51
N LEU A 11 -9.85 -7.11 1.19
CA LEU A 11 -9.16 -7.96 2.17
C LEU A 11 -7.92 -7.27 2.73
N VAL A 12 -7.04 -6.78 1.86
CA VAL A 12 -5.81 -6.05 2.26
C VAL A 12 -6.15 -4.81 3.09
N SER A 13 -7.17 -4.05 2.68
CA SER A 13 -7.61 -2.85 3.40
C SER A 13 -8.13 -3.16 4.80
N SER A 14 -8.66 -4.36 5.00
CA SER A 14 -9.16 -4.87 6.29
C SER A 14 -8.12 -5.71 7.06
N ALA A 15 -6.85 -5.63 6.69
CA ALA A 15 -5.75 -6.39 7.30
C ALA A 15 -5.87 -7.91 7.15
N VAL A 16 -6.54 -8.39 6.11
CA VAL A 16 -6.66 -9.82 5.82
C VAL A 16 -5.69 -10.20 4.70
N ILE A 17 -4.94 -11.27 4.91
CA ILE A 17 -3.96 -11.77 3.93
C ILE A 17 -4.69 -12.56 2.84
N PRO A 18 -4.67 -12.12 1.56
CA PRO A 18 -5.24 -12.88 0.46
C PRO A 18 -4.26 -13.95 -0.01
N VAL A 19 -4.55 -15.22 0.26
CA VAL A 19 -3.75 -16.35 -0.24
C VAL A 19 -4.41 -16.90 -1.52
N ILE A 20 -3.74 -16.73 -2.65
CA ILE A 20 -4.23 -17.19 -3.96
C ILE A 20 -3.40 -18.40 -4.39
N CYS A 21 -3.94 -19.60 -4.16
CA CYS A 21 -3.29 -20.87 -4.49
C CYS A 21 -4.22 -21.81 -5.23
N ASN A 22 -3.68 -22.95 -5.70
CA ASN A 22 -4.51 -24.06 -6.14
C ASN A 22 -5.17 -24.71 -4.91
N THR A 23 -6.49 -24.74 -4.87
CA THR A 23 -7.28 -25.33 -3.77
C THR A 23 -7.79 -26.73 -4.06
N ASP A 24 -7.46 -27.32 -5.23
CA ASP A 24 -7.99 -28.63 -5.62
C ASP A 24 -7.39 -29.77 -4.79
N GLU A 25 -6.27 -29.49 -4.13
CA GLU A 25 -5.57 -30.42 -3.24
C GLU A 25 -5.95 -30.26 -1.76
N ILE A 26 -6.87 -29.34 -1.44
CA ILE A 26 -7.30 -29.08 -0.08
C ILE A 26 -8.69 -29.67 0.11
N ALA A 27 -8.84 -30.56 1.07
CA ALA A 27 -10.10 -31.18 1.44
C ALA A 27 -10.66 -30.60 2.75
N GLU A 28 -11.94 -30.82 2.99
CA GLU A 28 -12.57 -30.47 4.27
C GLU A 28 -11.96 -31.30 5.40
N GLY A 29 -11.55 -30.64 6.49
CA GLY A 29 -10.89 -31.28 7.64
C GLY A 29 -9.37 -31.26 7.56
N ASP A 30 -8.76 -30.85 6.46
CA ASP A 30 -7.30 -30.74 6.37
C ASP A 30 -6.74 -29.67 7.31
N ARG A 31 -5.59 -29.99 7.92
CA ARG A 31 -4.83 -29.02 8.71
C ARG A 31 -3.95 -28.18 7.74
N ILE A 32 -4.13 -26.86 7.78
CA ILE A 32 -3.40 -25.93 6.91
C ILE A 32 -2.45 -25.08 7.74
N SER A 33 -1.19 -25.00 7.31
CA SER A 33 -0.19 -24.04 7.79
C SER A 33 0.24 -23.15 6.64
N ILE A 34 0.35 -21.84 6.89
CA ILE A 34 0.72 -20.85 5.87
C ILE A 34 2.10 -20.27 6.20
N ASP A 35 3.05 -20.50 5.32
CA ASP A 35 4.40 -19.95 5.35
C ASP A 35 4.44 -18.74 4.41
N LEU A 36 4.33 -17.55 4.99
CA LEU A 36 4.29 -16.29 4.24
C LEU A 36 5.65 -15.93 3.65
N GLU A 37 6.74 -16.29 4.31
CA GLU A 37 8.10 -15.96 3.87
C GLU A 37 8.47 -16.70 2.58
N ASN A 38 8.09 -17.98 2.51
CA ASN A 38 8.36 -18.81 1.35
C ASN A 38 7.17 -18.94 0.38
N ALA A 39 6.09 -18.19 0.63
CA ALA A 39 4.85 -18.21 -0.14
C ALA A 39 4.29 -19.62 -0.37
N ARG A 40 4.14 -20.39 0.71
CA ARG A 40 3.72 -21.80 0.69
C ARG A 40 2.54 -22.06 1.64
N VAL A 41 1.64 -22.89 1.20
CA VAL A 41 0.60 -23.54 2.02
C VAL A 41 1.01 -24.96 2.24
N ILE A 42 1.12 -25.39 3.48
CA ILE A 42 1.47 -26.76 3.90
C ILE A 42 0.19 -27.42 4.38
N ILE A 43 -0.17 -28.55 3.77
CA ILE A 43 -1.39 -29.31 4.04
C ILE A 43 -0.98 -30.60 4.75
N ASN A 44 -1.53 -30.83 5.93
CA ASN A 44 -1.30 -32.03 6.77
C ASN A 44 0.20 -32.33 7.01
N GLU A 45 1.05 -31.30 7.01
CA GLU A 45 2.50 -31.38 7.20
C GLU A 45 3.27 -32.14 6.08
N GLU A 46 2.58 -32.56 5.01
CA GLU A 46 3.16 -33.35 3.93
C GLU A 46 3.12 -32.65 2.57
N LYS A 47 1.97 -32.09 2.19
CA LYS A 47 1.81 -31.47 0.87
C LYS A 47 2.11 -29.98 0.90
N ILE A 48 2.77 -29.49 -0.14
CA ILE A 48 3.13 -28.08 -0.29
C ILE A 48 2.50 -27.53 -1.58
N VAL A 49 1.70 -26.47 -1.42
CA VAL A 49 1.14 -25.70 -2.54
C VAL A 49 1.71 -24.29 -2.47
N THR A 50 2.27 -23.80 -3.55
CA THR A 50 2.80 -22.44 -3.62
C THR A 50 1.70 -21.42 -3.97
N PHE A 51 1.87 -20.19 -3.51
CA PHE A 51 0.98 -19.08 -3.87
C PHE A 51 1.78 -17.85 -4.31
N GLN A 52 1.09 -16.89 -4.94
CA GLN A 52 1.72 -15.63 -5.32
C GLN A 52 2.02 -14.80 -4.06
N PRO A 53 3.28 -14.39 -3.82
CA PRO A 53 3.63 -13.57 -2.68
C PRO A 53 2.79 -12.30 -2.59
N VAL A 54 2.47 -11.91 -1.38
CA VAL A 54 1.85 -10.60 -1.13
C VAL A 54 2.93 -9.53 -1.33
N SER A 55 2.60 -8.43 -1.99
CA SER A 55 3.56 -7.33 -2.20
C SER A 55 3.99 -6.72 -0.85
N ASP A 56 5.21 -6.19 -0.78
CA ASP A 56 5.72 -5.57 0.44
C ASP A 56 4.80 -4.46 0.94
N LEU A 57 4.28 -3.63 0.02
CA LEU A 57 3.34 -2.56 0.35
C LEU A 57 2.03 -3.09 0.94
N ASP A 58 1.47 -4.17 0.38
CA ASP A 58 0.26 -4.78 0.92
C ASP A 58 0.53 -5.43 2.28
N MET A 59 1.72 -6.01 2.45
CA MET A 59 2.13 -6.57 3.74
C MET A 59 2.32 -5.47 4.81
N GLU A 60 2.85 -4.30 4.45
CA GLU A 60 2.92 -3.15 5.36
C GLU A 60 1.52 -2.69 5.81
N LYS A 61 0.56 -2.59 4.87
CA LYS A 61 -0.84 -2.26 5.18
C LYS A 61 -1.47 -3.28 6.13
N ILE A 62 -1.28 -4.57 5.86
CA ILE A 62 -1.80 -5.66 6.68
C ILE A 62 -1.19 -5.61 8.09
N LYS A 63 0.14 -5.43 8.20
CA LYS A 63 0.84 -5.31 9.49
C LYS A 63 0.40 -4.09 10.29
N ALA A 64 0.04 -3.01 9.61
CA ALA A 64 -0.51 -1.80 10.26
C ALA A 64 -1.96 -1.99 10.79
N GLY A 65 -2.61 -3.09 10.46
CA GLY A 65 -4.02 -3.32 10.81
C GLY A 65 -5.00 -2.73 9.80
N GLY A 66 -4.59 -2.61 8.54
CA GLY A 66 -5.39 -2.14 7.42
C GLY A 66 -4.94 -0.79 6.86
N VAL A 67 -5.56 -0.40 5.74
CA VAL A 67 -5.15 0.79 4.97
C VAL A 67 -5.30 2.09 5.77
N ASN A 68 -6.34 2.23 6.57
CA ASN A 68 -6.57 3.45 7.35
C ASN A 68 -5.46 3.66 8.38
N ASN A 69 -5.12 2.63 9.15
CA ASN A 69 -4.04 2.70 10.13
C ASN A 69 -2.68 2.94 9.46
N TYR A 70 -2.44 2.30 8.31
CA TYR A 70 -1.23 2.51 7.52
C TYR A 70 -1.11 3.97 7.09
N THR A 71 -2.18 4.55 6.53
CA THR A 71 -2.18 5.93 6.05
C THR A 71 -1.98 6.91 7.20
N SER A 72 -2.73 6.76 8.30
CA SER A 72 -2.57 7.61 9.49
C SER A 72 -1.17 7.51 10.10
N GLY A 73 -0.59 6.30 10.13
CA GLY A 73 0.78 6.09 10.60
C GLY A 73 1.83 6.81 9.73
N LYS A 74 1.68 6.76 8.41
CA LYS A 74 2.56 7.50 7.49
C LYS A 74 2.43 9.01 7.63
N GLU A 75 1.21 9.51 7.81
CA GLU A 75 0.95 10.93 8.03
C GLU A 75 1.60 11.41 9.34
N LEU A 76 1.43 10.67 10.43
CA LEU A 76 2.09 10.98 11.71
C LEU A 76 3.62 10.98 11.59
N GLN A 77 4.19 10.07 10.83
CA GLN A 77 5.64 10.06 10.56
C GLN A 77 6.08 11.34 9.86
N ILE A 78 5.36 11.78 8.82
CA ILE A 78 5.67 13.02 8.10
C ILE A 78 5.59 14.22 9.05
N MET A 79 4.52 14.33 9.83
CA MET A 79 4.33 15.42 10.79
C MET A 79 5.43 15.46 11.86
N ALA A 80 5.82 14.28 12.38
CA ALA A 80 6.89 14.18 13.37
C ALA A 80 8.22 14.66 12.79
N VAL A 81 8.51 14.30 11.54
CA VAL A 81 9.71 14.76 10.84
C VAL A 81 9.70 16.28 10.64
N GLU A 82 8.60 16.82 10.14
CA GLU A 82 8.44 18.27 9.94
C GLU A 82 8.62 19.02 11.26
N TYR A 83 8.03 18.51 12.34
CA TYR A 83 8.17 19.09 13.68
C TYR A 83 9.65 19.06 14.16
N CYS A 84 10.33 17.93 14.00
CA CYS A 84 11.73 17.81 14.39
C CYS A 84 12.63 18.77 13.60
N LEU A 85 12.42 18.88 12.29
CA LEU A 85 13.17 19.80 11.44
C LEU A 85 12.92 21.26 11.82
N ALA A 86 11.66 21.64 12.09
CA ALA A 86 11.32 23.00 12.47
C ALA A 86 11.90 23.41 13.83
N ASN A 87 12.10 22.47 14.74
CA ASN A 87 12.61 22.72 16.08
C ASN A 87 14.10 22.37 16.26
N GLY A 88 14.82 22.03 15.20
CA GLY A 88 16.25 21.67 15.26
C GLY A 88 16.53 20.42 16.10
N ILE A 89 15.53 19.56 16.27
CA ILE A 89 15.66 18.30 17.03
C ILE A 89 16.40 17.30 16.17
N ASN A 90 17.52 16.80 16.70
CA ASN A 90 18.26 15.74 16.03
C ASN A 90 17.54 14.41 16.27
N PHE A 91 17.20 13.72 15.21
CA PHE A 91 16.55 12.41 15.25
C PHE A 91 17.27 11.44 14.33
N ASP A 92 17.21 10.15 14.67
CA ASP A 92 17.81 9.11 13.87
C ASP A 92 17.04 8.97 12.54
N LYS A 93 17.73 9.30 11.45
CA LYS A 93 17.19 9.22 10.09
C LYS A 93 17.16 7.78 9.53
N ALA A 94 17.64 6.80 10.28
CA ALA A 94 17.81 5.43 9.80
C ALA A 94 16.50 4.77 9.32
N ASN A 95 15.33 5.26 9.78
CA ASN A 95 14.01 4.75 9.40
C ASN A 95 13.19 5.72 8.55
N MET A 96 13.81 6.80 8.09
CA MET A 96 13.11 7.71 7.17
C MET A 96 13.23 7.18 5.74
N PRO A 97 12.18 7.32 4.93
CA PRO A 97 12.36 7.22 3.49
C PRO A 97 13.37 8.31 3.11
N GLU A 98 14.58 7.86 2.81
CA GLU A 98 15.63 8.75 2.33
C GLU A 98 15.06 9.45 1.10
N LYS A 99 14.96 10.77 1.15
CA LYS A 99 14.70 11.56 -0.05
C LYS A 99 15.97 11.41 -0.87
N LEU A 100 16.02 10.35 -1.65
CA LEU A 100 17.17 10.08 -2.52
C LEU A 100 17.42 11.32 -3.35
N ALA A 101 18.64 11.79 -3.36
CA ALA A 101 19.05 12.87 -4.25
C ALA A 101 18.69 12.49 -5.69
N ASP A 102 18.36 13.47 -6.51
CA ASP A 102 18.15 13.25 -7.95
C ASP A 102 19.32 12.41 -8.46
N ASP A 103 19.02 11.19 -8.86
CA ASP A 103 20.03 10.24 -9.34
C ASP A 103 20.56 10.63 -10.73
N GLY A 104 20.01 11.71 -11.33
CA GLY A 104 20.41 12.22 -12.64
C GLY A 104 20.13 11.25 -13.79
N ILE A 105 19.51 10.12 -13.53
CA ILE A 105 19.22 9.09 -14.53
C ILE A 105 18.10 9.57 -15.45
N LYS A 106 18.43 9.83 -16.69
CA LYS A 106 17.47 10.15 -17.76
C LYS A 106 17.18 8.89 -18.54
N VAL A 107 16.02 8.29 -18.30
CA VAL A 107 15.51 7.15 -19.09
C VAL A 107 14.32 7.59 -19.92
N PRO A 108 14.10 7.01 -21.12
CA PRO A 108 12.86 7.24 -21.86
C PRO A 108 11.66 6.79 -21.02
N MET A 109 10.69 7.67 -20.87
CA MET A 109 9.47 7.43 -20.11
C MET A 109 8.25 7.84 -20.92
N THR A 110 7.17 7.09 -20.80
CA THR A 110 5.85 7.48 -21.30
C THR A 110 5.33 8.71 -20.54
N LEU A 111 4.29 9.36 -21.04
CA LEU A 111 3.69 10.49 -20.36
C LEU A 111 3.20 10.13 -18.95
N ALA A 112 2.57 8.96 -18.79
CA ALA A 112 2.10 8.47 -17.49
C ALA A 112 3.28 8.26 -16.52
N GLU A 113 4.35 7.62 -16.95
CA GLU A 113 5.57 7.43 -16.14
C GLU A 113 6.19 8.78 -15.74
N LYS A 114 6.23 9.76 -16.64
CA LYS A 114 6.71 11.11 -16.33
C LYS A 114 5.87 11.81 -15.27
N ILE A 115 4.54 11.71 -15.35
CA ILE A 115 3.63 12.29 -14.35
C ILE A 115 3.85 11.64 -12.98
N VAL A 116 3.94 10.31 -12.94
CA VAL A 116 4.20 9.58 -11.69
C VAL A 116 5.58 9.94 -11.14
N ALA A 117 6.63 9.91 -11.98
CA ALA A 117 8.00 10.25 -11.56
C ALA A 117 8.10 11.69 -11.01
N TYR A 118 7.44 12.66 -11.64
CA TYR A 118 7.42 14.04 -11.19
C TYR A 118 6.79 14.22 -9.81
N ASN A 119 5.79 13.40 -9.49
CA ASN A 119 5.07 13.47 -8.22
C ASN A 119 5.62 12.51 -7.14
N ARG A 120 6.71 11.80 -7.41
CA ARG A 120 7.34 10.91 -6.41
C ARG A 120 7.82 11.69 -5.19
N ILE A 121 7.64 11.09 -4.02
CA ILE A 121 8.11 11.64 -2.74
C ILE A 121 9.24 10.82 -2.12
N ASP A 122 9.61 9.71 -2.76
CA ASP A 122 10.72 8.84 -2.34
C ASP A 122 12.09 9.23 -2.92
N GLY A 123 12.16 10.38 -3.61
CA GLY A 123 13.39 10.96 -4.15
C GLY A 123 13.89 10.36 -5.46
N LYS A 124 13.26 9.33 -5.98
CA LYS A 124 13.56 8.80 -7.32
C LYS A 124 12.98 9.71 -8.40
N THR A 125 13.69 9.84 -9.51
CA THR A 125 13.30 10.68 -10.64
C THR A 125 12.74 9.90 -11.82
N THR A 126 12.71 8.59 -11.71
CA THR A 126 12.23 7.69 -12.75
C THR A 126 11.23 6.67 -12.19
N VAL A 127 10.40 6.12 -13.05
CA VAL A 127 9.50 5.00 -12.74
C VAL A 127 9.34 4.14 -13.99
N LYS A 128 9.15 2.84 -13.80
CA LYS A 128 8.84 1.89 -14.86
C LYS A 128 7.46 1.27 -14.66
N THR A 129 6.81 0.91 -15.74
CA THR A 129 5.57 0.14 -15.69
C THR A 129 5.76 -1.14 -14.85
N GLY A 130 4.86 -1.35 -13.88
CA GLY A 130 4.93 -2.45 -12.90
C GLY A 130 5.70 -2.10 -11.61
N GLU A 131 6.38 -0.97 -11.54
CA GLU A 131 7.02 -0.48 -10.33
C GLU A 131 6.00 0.19 -9.39
N MET A 132 6.13 -0.05 -8.10
CA MET A 132 5.36 0.67 -7.08
C MET A 132 6.06 1.98 -6.75
N ALA A 133 5.31 3.07 -6.68
CA ALA A 133 5.82 4.39 -6.36
C ALA A 133 4.90 5.10 -5.36
N THR A 134 5.48 5.81 -4.40
CA THR A 134 4.74 6.70 -3.52
C THR A 134 4.76 8.10 -4.12
N VAL A 135 3.58 8.66 -4.35
CA VAL A 135 3.42 9.94 -5.04
C VAL A 135 2.58 10.91 -4.21
N ARG A 136 2.84 12.19 -4.39
CA ARG A 136 1.95 13.25 -3.88
C ARG A 136 0.76 13.36 -4.83
N VAL A 137 -0.44 13.36 -4.28
CA VAL A 137 -1.69 13.60 -4.99
C VAL A 137 -2.13 15.04 -4.73
N THR A 138 -2.35 15.81 -5.79
CA THR A 138 -2.75 17.22 -5.69
C THR A 138 -4.26 17.43 -5.71
N GLY A 139 -5.02 16.38 -6.03
CA GLY A 139 -6.48 16.41 -6.00
C GLY A 139 -7.06 15.01 -6.09
N ALA A 140 -8.17 14.81 -5.43
CA ALA A 140 -8.98 13.60 -5.54
C ALA A 140 -10.37 13.99 -6.05
N PHE A 141 -10.84 13.24 -7.04
CA PHE A 141 -12.16 13.45 -7.64
C PHE A 141 -12.97 12.17 -7.48
N SER A 142 -14.21 12.32 -7.05
CA SER A 142 -15.17 11.21 -6.98
C SER A 142 -16.39 11.54 -7.84
N GLN A 143 -17.01 10.50 -8.37
CA GLN A 143 -18.28 10.61 -9.08
C GLN A 143 -19.39 10.08 -8.16
N ASP A 144 -20.54 10.72 -8.20
CA ASP A 144 -21.76 10.29 -7.51
C ASP A 144 -22.27 8.90 -7.96
N THR A 145 -21.81 8.44 -9.13
CA THR A 145 -22.16 7.15 -9.71
C THR A 145 -21.26 5.99 -9.29
N THR A 146 -20.16 6.23 -8.57
CA THR A 146 -19.17 5.19 -8.22
C THR A 146 -19.44 4.43 -6.93
N GLY A 147 -20.65 4.46 -6.45
CA GLY A 147 -21.14 3.74 -5.28
C GLY A 147 -21.88 4.68 -4.33
N PRO A 148 -22.78 4.15 -3.52
CA PRO A 148 -23.48 4.96 -2.51
C PRO A 148 -22.49 5.38 -1.44
N MET A 149 -21.82 6.49 -1.68
CA MET A 149 -21.02 7.15 -0.67
C MET A 149 -21.94 8.16 0.01
N THR A 150 -22.26 7.91 1.26
CA THR A 150 -23.01 8.88 2.07
C THR A 150 -22.14 10.09 2.37
N VAL A 151 -22.75 11.23 2.66
CA VAL A 151 -22.01 12.42 3.09
C VAL A 151 -21.13 12.13 4.31
N GLU A 152 -21.60 11.27 5.20
CA GLU A 152 -20.85 10.83 6.40
C GLU A 152 -19.62 9.99 6.05
N GLU A 153 -19.74 9.07 5.10
CA GLU A 153 -18.61 8.27 4.61
C GLU A 153 -17.57 9.16 3.92
N TYR A 154 -18.03 10.11 3.12
CA TYR A 154 -17.16 11.07 2.47
C TYR A 154 -16.44 11.97 3.48
N GLN A 155 -17.14 12.50 4.48
CA GLN A 155 -16.56 13.31 5.55
C GLN A 155 -15.56 12.51 6.40
N THR A 156 -15.84 11.24 6.66
CA THR A 156 -14.93 10.34 7.38
C THR A 156 -13.64 10.11 6.58
N MET A 157 -13.75 9.86 5.28
CA MET A 157 -12.59 9.72 4.40
C MET A 157 -11.81 11.03 4.26
N ALA A 158 -12.49 12.15 4.04
CA ALA A 158 -11.86 13.45 3.89
C ALA A 158 -11.18 13.90 5.20
N GLY A 159 -11.80 13.63 6.35
CA GLY A 159 -11.22 13.91 7.67
C GLY A 159 -9.97 13.07 7.94
N GLY A 160 -9.94 11.81 7.51
CA GLY A 160 -8.77 10.95 7.63
C GLY A 160 -7.62 11.33 6.68
N MET A 161 -7.93 11.93 5.54
CA MET A 161 -6.93 12.33 4.54
C MET A 161 -6.51 13.80 4.65
N ARG A 162 -7.04 14.56 5.59
CA ARG A 162 -6.76 16.01 5.77
C ARG A 162 -6.80 16.82 4.47
N PHE A 163 -7.71 16.51 3.59
CA PHE A 163 -8.01 17.46 2.53
C PHE A 163 -8.64 18.69 3.17
N GLY A 164 -7.95 19.81 3.15
CA GLY A 164 -8.47 21.09 3.65
C GLY A 164 -9.56 21.67 2.74
N ALA A 165 -10.53 20.86 2.36
CA ALA A 165 -11.72 21.29 1.67
C ALA A 165 -12.72 21.78 2.71
N GLU A 166 -12.94 23.08 2.73
CA GLU A 166 -14.14 23.65 3.35
C GLU A 166 -15.35 23.26 2.46
N PHE A 167 -16.32 22.58 3.03
CA PHE A 167 -17.61 22.26 2.39
C PHE A 167 -18.66 23.26 2.82
#